data_879b1682662d481bfd1ac85c04885ef4
#
_entry.id   879b1682662d481bfd1ac85c04885ef4
#
_cell.length_a   1.000
_cell.length_b   1.000
_cell.length_c   1.000
_cell.angle_alpha   90.00
_cell.angle_beta   90.00
_cell.angle_gamma   90.00
#
_symmetry.space_group_name_H-M   'P 1'
#
loop_
_entity.id
_entity.type
_entity.pdbx_description
1 polymer ?
#
loop_
_entity_poly.entity_id
_entity_poly.type
_entity_poly.pdbx_seq_one_letter_code
_entity_poly.pdbx_strand_id
1 'polypeptide(L)'
;MFLNLVRLGVPEQDISIILMANHGLDLYGNSIIVNTDFAKNNPDLVTGFLRAVAKGWSAAIQDPEEAVKSMIIRNPAADLALETRRLRLAIDGNVLTANVIQKGMGNVEKTRMMKAVDQLAENYDFDNTPNFGSYFTDFYLPKDGSLMIK
;
A
#
# COMPACT_ATOMS: atom_id res chain seq x y z
N MET A 1 0.72 -8.74 -12.38
CA MET A 1 0.71 -9.93 -13.24
C MET A 1 -0.41 -9.90 -14.29
N PHE A 2 -1.67 -9.70 -13.95
CA PHE A 2 -2.83 -9.64 -14.87
C PHE A 2 -2.58 -8.79 -16.13
N LEU A 3 -2.30 -7.49 -16.00
CA LEU A 3 -2.05 -6.60 -17.14
C LEU A 3 -0.85 -7.00 -18.00
N ASN A 4 0.11 -7.76 -17.47
CA ASN A 4 1.20 -8.28 -18.29
C ASN A 4 0.73 -9.39 -19.22
N LEU A 5 -0.20 -10.25 -18.79
CA LEU A 5 -0.81 -11.27 -19.64
C LEU A 5 -1.64 -10.61 -20.75
N VAL A 6 -2.42 -9.59 -20.42
CA VAL A 6 -3.17 -8.82 -21.42
C VAL A 6 -2.23 -8.20 -22.46
N ARG A 7 -1.11 -7.60 -22.03
CA ARG A 7 -0.10 -7.04 -22.94
C ARG A 7 0.55 -8.09 -23.84
N LEU A 8 0.64 -9.33 -23.38
CA LEU A 8 1.15 -10.46 -24.16
C LEU A 8 0.10 -11.07 -25.09
N GLY A 9 -1.10 -10.45 -25.18
CA GLY A 9 -2.16 -10.85 -26.11
C GLY A 9 -3.14 -11.87 -25.57
N VAL A 10 -3.10 -12.19 -24.26
CA VAL A 10 -4.13 -13.03 -23.63
C VAL A 10 -5.41 -12.19 -23.47
N PRO A 11 -6.56 -12.62 -24.04
CA PRO A 11 -7.83 -11.91 -23.89
C PRO A 11 -8.24 -11.83 -22.41
N GLU A 12 -8.77 -10.70 -21.98
CA GLU A 12 -9.14 -10.49 -20.57
C GLU A 12 -10.20 -11.48 -20.08
N GLN A 13 -11.14 -11.85 -20.92
CA GLN A 13 -12.18 -12.84 -20.60
C GLN A 13 -11.62 -14.25 -20.35
N ASP A 14 -10.40 -14.54 -20.81
CA ASP A 14 -9.73 -15.83 -20.63
C ASP A 14 -8.89 -15.88 -19.35
N ILE A 15 -8.88 -14.77 -18.59
CA ILE A 15 -8.09 -14.63 -17.35
C ILE A 15 -9.02 -14.64 -16.15
N SER A 16 -8.94 -15.67 -15.33
CA SER A 16 -9.62 -15.71 -14.02
C SER A 16 -8.70 -15.17 -12.93
N ILE A 17 -9.21 -14.21 -12.16
CA ILE A 17 -8.48 -13.61 -11.02
C ILE A 17 -9.09 -14.13 -9.73
N ILE A 18 -8.26 -14.76 -8.90
CA ILE A 18 -8.63 -15.19 -7.54
C ILE A 18 -7.94 -14.25 -6.55
N LEU A 19 -8.73 -13.45 -5.83
CA LEU A 19 -8.22 -12.58 -4.79
C LEU A 19 -8.13 -13.36 -3.48
N MET A 20 -6.92 -13.51 -2.96
CA MET A 20 -6.67 -14.26 -1.72
C MET A 20 -7.43 -13.68 -0.52
N ALA A 21 -7.64 -12.35 -0.48
CA ALA A 21 -8.44 -11.69 0.55
C ALA A 21 -9.87 -12.23 0.62
N ASN A 22 -10.48 -12.59 -0.51
CA ASN A 22 -11.84 -13.17 -0.56
C ASN A 22 -11.88 -14.62 -0.04
N HIS A 23 -10.73 -15.23 0.19
CA HIS A 23 -10.56 -16.60 0.67
C HIS A 23 -9.89 -16.67 2.05
N GLY A 24 -9.97 -15.60 2.82
CA GLY A 24 -9.52 -15.56 4.21
C GLY A 24 -8.08 -15.11 4.45
N LEU A 25 -7.30 -14.85 3.39
CA LEU A 25 -5.95 -14.30 3.50
C LEU A 25 -5.99 -12.77 3.35
N ASP A 26 -6.48 -12.10 4.38
CA ASP A 26 -6.68 -10.66 4.41
C ASP A 26 -5.44 -9.95 4.99
N LEU A 27 -4.34 -9.99 4.25
CA LEU A 27 -3.07 -9.37 4.64
C LEU A 27 -3.03 -7.87 4.27
N TYR A 28 -2.20 -7.11 5.00
CA TYR A 28 -1.80 -5.78 4.54
C TYR A 28 -0.79 -5.91 3.41
N GLY A 29 -0.82 -4.93 2.49
CA GLY A 29 0.10 -4.85 1.36
C GLY A 29 1.44 -4.20 1.73
N ASN A 30 1.92 -3.33 0.85
CA ASN A 30 3.20 -2.63 1.04
C ASN A 30 3.16 -1.70 2.26
N SER A 31 4.27 -1.66 3.00
CA SER A 31 4.45 -0.80 4.16
C SER A 31 5.70 0.07 4.02
N ILE A 32 5.72 1.18 4.74
CA ILE A 32 6.90 2.03 4.88
C ILE A 32 7.70 1.51 6.06
N ILE A 33 8.95 1.14 5.83
CA ILE A 33 9.88 0.68 6.83
C ILE A 33 10.90 1.79 7.08
N VAL A 34 11.21 2.04 8.34
CA VAL A 34 12.21 3.03 8.76
C VAL A 34 13.16 2.40 9.77
N ASN A 35 14.44 2.78 9.70
CA ASN A 35 15.40 2.42 10.75
C ASN A 35 14.98 3.05 12.09
N THR A 36 14.95 2.26 13.15
CA THR A 36 14.42 2.66 14.46
C THR A 36 15.22 3.79 15.10
N ASP A 37 16.54 3.78 14.98
CA ASP A 37 17.39 4.83 15.56
C ASP A 37 17.27 6.12 14.76
N PHE A 38 17.18 6.02 13.43
CA PHE A 38 16.89 7.18 12.59
C PHE A 38 15.54 7.82 12.95
N ALA A 39 14.50 7.01 13.14
CA ALA A 39 13.17 7.51 13.47
C ALA A 39 13.13 8.20 14.85
N LYS A 40 13.81 7.62 15.86
CA LYS A 40 13.91 8.22 17.19
C LYS A 40 14.66 9.56 17.19
N ASN A 41 15.72 9.65 16.39
CA ASN A 41 16.55 10.85 16.32
C ASN A 41 15.97 11.93 15.39
N ASN A 42 15.05 11.58 14.47
CA ASN A 42 14.50 12.47 13.46
C ASN A 42 12.96 12.34 13.34
N PRO A 43 12.19 12.45 14.42
CA PRO A 43 10.74 12.17 14.41
C PRO A 43 9.97 13.10 13.46
N ASP A 44 10.33 14.38 13.41
CA ASP A 44 9.67 15.37 12.55
C ASP A 44 9.92 15.10 11.06
N LEU A 45 11.11 14.62 10.73
CA LEU A 45 11.46 14.26 9.35
C LEU A 45 10.67 13.04 8.89
N VAL A 46 10.52 12.02 9.75
CA VAL A 46 9.69 10.85 9.45
C VAL A 46 8.22 11.27 9.27
N THR A 47 7.69 12.08 10.18
CA THR A 47 6.32 12.61 10.07
C THR A 47 6.12 13.45 8.80
N GLY A 48 7.11 14.29 8.46
CA GLY A 48 7.10 15.09 7.23
C GLY A 48 7.11 14.22 5.97
N PHE A 49 7.91 13.15 5.96
CA PHE A 49 7.94 12.18 4.86
C PHE A 49 6.58 11.48 4.69
N LEU A 50 5.98 10.98 5.78
CA LEU A 50 4.68 10.32 5.74
C LEU A 50 3.58 11.27 5.24
N ARG A 51 3.63 12.54 5.64
CA ARG A 51 2.73 13.58 5.11
C ARG A 51 2.91 13.79 3.61
N ALA A 52 4.15 13.81 3.12
CA ALA A 52 4.45 13.94 1.70
C ALA A 52 3.94 12.74 0.90
N VAL A 53 4.12 11.52 1.41
CA VAL A 53 3.58 10.29 0.81
C VAL A 53 2.05 10.35 0.72
N ALA A 54 1.37 10.74 1.80
CA ALA A 54 -0.09 10.86 1.80
C ALA A 54 -0.60 11.89 0.78
N LYS A 55 0.08 13.05 0.67
CA LYS A 55 -0.21 14.05 -0.37
C LYS A 55 0.01 13.52 -1.78
N GLY A 56 1.09 12.76 -1.99
CA GLY A 56 1.37 12.12 -3.26
C GLY A 56 0.29 11.13 -3.67
N TRP A 57 -0.18 10.30 -2.76
CA TRP A 57 -1.29 9.40 -3.01
C TRP A 57 -2.60 10.16 -3.29
N SER A 58 -2.91 11.21 -2.53
CA SER A 58 -4.11 12.03 -2.79
C SER A 58 -4.09 12.64 -4.19
N ALA A 59 -2.94 13.14 -4.64
CA ALA A 59 -2.78 13.66 -6.01
C ALA A 59 -2.92 12.55 -7.06
N ALA A 60 -2.31 11.39 -6.83
CA ALA A 60 -2.39 10.25 -7.75
C ALA A 60 -3.81 9.65 -7.86
N ILE A 61 -4.60 9.73 -6.80
CA ILE A 61 -6.00 9.32 -6.80
C ILE A 61 -6.86 10.30 -7.60
N GLN A 62 -6.60 11.61 -7.48
CA GLN A 62 -7.34 12.65 -8.21
C GLN A 62 -7.04 12.62 -9.71
N ASP A 63 -5.78 12.46 -10.09
CA ASP A 63 -5.34 12.37 -11.48
C ASP A 63 -4.28 11.28 -11.67
N PRO A 64 -4.71 10.02 -11.86
CA PRO A 64 -3.79 8.90 -12.05
C PRO A 64 -2.91 9.03 -13.31
N GLU A 65 -3.42 9.65 -14.37
CA GLU A 65 -2.66 9.82 -15.60
C GLU A 65 -1.51 10.82 -15.42
N GLU A 66 -1.78 11.96 -14.79
CA GLU A 66 -0.75 12.95 -14.48
C GLU A 66 0.32 12.36 -13.53
N ALA A 67 -0.09 11.58 -12.52
CA ALA A 67 0.84 10.89 -11.63
C ALA A 67 1.78 9.94 -12.40
N VAL A 68 1.26 9.20 -13.37
CA VAL A 68 2.05 8.27 -14.19
C VAL A 68 3.02 9.01 -15.11
N LYS A 69 2.72 10.21 -15.60
CA LYS A 69 3.66 11.00 -16.41
C LYS A 69 5.00 11.23 -15.70
N SER A 70 4.95 11.44 -14.37
CA SER A 70 6.18 11.56 -13.56
C SER A 70 7.02 10.27 -13.56
N MET A 71 6.38 9.10 -13.66
CA MET A 71 7.07 7.82 -13.81
C MET A 71 7.63 7.63 -15.21
N ILE A 72 6.90 8.04 -16.27
CA ILE A 72 7.35 7.96 -17.67
C ILE A 72 8.63 8.78 -17.88
N ILE A 73 8.76 9.94 -17.24
CA ILE A 73 9.99 10.75 -17.28
C ILE A 73 11.21 9.94 -16.81
N ARG A 74 11.04 9.07 -15.82
CA ARG A 74 12.10 8.22 -15.25
C ARG A 74 12.28 6.90 -15.99
N ASN A 75 11.23 6.43 -16.65
CA ASN A 75 11.22 5.20 -17.44
C ASN A 75 10.50 5.41 -18.78
N PRO A 76 11.16 6.03 -19.78
CA PRO A 76 10.56 6.34 -21.09
C PRO A 76 10.10 5.11 -21.90
N ALA A 77 10.53 3.91 -21.52
CA ALA A 77 10.09 2.67 -22.16
C ALA A 77 8.72 2.15 -21.65
N ALA A 78 8.18 2.77 -20.60
CA ALA A 78 6.86 2.40 -20.07
C ALA A 78 5.73 3.00 -20.92
N ASP A 79 4.63 2.26 -21.05
CA ASP A 79 3.43 2.68 -21.75
C ASP A 79 2.50 3.47 -20.79
N LEU A 80 2.19 4.71 -21.13
CA LEU A 80 1.40 5.61 -20.30
C LEU A 80 -0.01 5.02 -20.00
N ALA A 81 -0.70 4.50 -21.01
CA ALA A 81 -2.04 3.98 -20.85
C ALA A 81 -2.07 2.73 -19.97
N LEU A 82 -1.12 1.81 -20.19
CA LEU A 82 -0.97 0.60 -19.40
C LEU A 82 -0.64 0.91 -17.94
N GLU A 83 0.30 1.82 -17.69
CA GLU A 83 0.71 2.17 -16.32
C GLU A 83 -0.37 2.98 -15.58
N THR A 84 -1.12 3.82 -16.30
CA THR A 84 -2.31 4.49 -15.74
C THR A 84 -3.37 3.47 -15.33
N ARG A 85 -3.63 2.47 -16.16
CA ARG A 85 -4.54 1.37 -15.81
C ARG A 85 -4.04 0.57 -14.61
N ARG A 86 -2.73 0.30 -14.54
CA ARG A 86 -2.09 -0.38 -13.41
C ARG A 86 -2.24 0.40 -12.11
N LEU A 87 -2.02 1.73 -12.16
CA LEU A 87 -2.19 2.60 -11.02
C LEU A 87 -3.64 2.62 -10.53
N ARG A 88 -4.62 2.73 -11.44
CA ARG A 88 -6.05 2.66 -11.08
C ARG A 88 -6.41 1.36 -10.37
N LEU A 89 -5.98 0.21 -10.89
CA LEU A 89 -6.19 -1.09 -10.24
C LEU A 89 -5.56 -1.15 -8.84
N ALA A 90 -4.38 -0.55 -8.66
CA ALA A 90 -3.72 -0.48 -7.36
C ALA A 90 -4.49 0.46 -6.39
N ILE A 91 -4.95 1.60 -6.87
CA ILE A 91 -5.77 2.54 -6.10
C ILE A 91 -7.04 1.85 -5.61
N ASP A 92 -7.81 1.26 -6.53
CA ASP A 92 -9.12 0.66 -6.22
C ASP A 92 -8.99 -0.58 -5.34
N GLY A 93 -7.98 -1.41 -5.58
CA GLY A 93 -7.82 -2.68 -4.87
C GLY A 93 -7.05 -2.60 -3.55
N ASN A 94 -6.15 -1.62 -3.39
CA ASN A 94 -5.21 -1.63 -2.26
C ASN A 94 -5.12 -0.31 -1.49
N VAL A 95 -5.49 0.83 -2.09
CA VAL A 95 -5.33 2.15 -1.48
C VAL A 95 -6.66 2.68 -0.97
N LEU A 96 -7.69 2.77 -1.82
CA LEU A 96 -9.02 3.27 -1.47
C LEU A 96 -9.88 2.19 -0.80
N THR A 97 -9.36 1.58 0.25
CA THR A 97 -10.12 0.60 1.03
C THR A 97 -11.09 1.29 1.99
N ALA A 98 -12.12 0.58 2.43
CA ALA A 98 -13.10 1.09 3.41
C ALA A 98 -12.40 1.60 4.69
N ASN A 99 -11.34 0.93 5.15
CA ASN A 99 -10.55 1.36 6.31
C ASN A 99 -9.84 2.70 6.05
N VAL A 100 -9.23 2.87 4.89
CA VAL A 100 -8.53 4.13 4.53
C VAL A 100 -9.51 5.28 4.38
N ILE A 101 -10.69 5.05 3.79
CA ILE A 101 -11.74 6.06 3.66
C ILE A 101 -12.23 6.52 5.04
N GLN A 102 -12.39 5.59 5.99
CA GLN A 102 -12.92 5.90 7.33
C GLN A 102 -11.87 6.47 8.28
N LYS A 103 -10.65 5.95 8.26
CA LYS A 103 -9.61 6.22 9.26
C LYS A 103 -8.38 6.95 8.73
N GLY A 104 -8.29 7.12 7.41
CA GLY A 104 -7.11 7.70 6.75
C GLY A 104 -6.01 6.67 6.45
N MET A 105 -5.03 7.09 5.68
CA MET A 105 -3.86 6.27 5.32
C MET A 105 -2.98 5.96 6.54
N GLY A 106 -2.31 4.81 6.50
CA GLY A 106 -1.38 4.38 7.53
C GLY A 106 -2.01 3.78 8.78
N ASN A 107 -3.35 3.76 8.88
CA ASN A 107 -4.03 3.07 9.97
C ASN A 107 -3.96 1.56 9.78
N VAL A 108 -3.55 0.88 10.86
CA VAL A 108 -3.50 -0.59 10.93
C VAL A 108 -4.44 -1.08 12.01
N GLU A 109 -5.34 -1.97 11.66
CA GLU A 109 -6.21 -2.64 12.64
C GLU A 109 -5.43 -3.76 13.32
N LYS A 110 -5.29 -3.63 14.64
CA LYS A 110 -4.48 -4.55 15.45
C LYS A 110 -4.95 -6.01 15.29
N THR A 111 -6.26 -6.24 15.32
CA THR A 111 -6.84 -7.60 15.19
C THR A 111 -6.53 -8.23 13.84
N ARG A 112 -6.66 -7.46 12.74
CA ARG A 112 -6.32 -7.91 11.40
C ARG A 112 -4.83 -8.22 11.27
N MET A 113 -3.97 -7.35 11.80
CA MET A 113 -2.52 -7.56 11.75
C MET A 113 -2.08 -8.78 12.58
N MET A 114 -2.66 -8.97 13.78
CA MET A 114 -2.37 -10.14 14.60
C MET A 114 -2.80 -11.43 13.90
N LYS A 115 -4.01 -11.46 13.31
CA LYS A 115 -4.44 -12.61 12.50
C LYS A 115 -3.50 -12.89 11.33
N ALA A 116 -2.96 -11.85 10.67
CA ALA A 116 -1.98 -12.02 9.61
C ALA A 116 -0.68 -12.65 10.12
N VAL A 117 -0.19 -12.26 11.30
CA VAL A 117 0.98 -12.88 11.94
C VAL A 117 0.72 -14.34 12.29
N ASP A 118 -0.47 -14.65 12.84
CA ASP A 118 -0.85 -16.04 13.16
C ASP A 118 -0.88 -16.91 11.89
N GLN A 119 -1.47 -16.41 10.79
CA GLN A 119 -1.50 -17.12 9.51
C GLN A 119 -0.09 -17.32 8.91
N LEU A 120 0.82 -16.38 9.11
CA LEU A 120 2.23 -16.54 8.71
C LEU A 120 2.94 -17.58 9.57
N ALA A 121 2.66 -17.62 10.86
CA ALA A 121 3.24 -18.56 11.80
C ALA A 121 2.84 -20.03 11.51
N GLU A 122 1.73 -20.27 10.82
CA GLU A 122 1.35 -21.60 10.35
C GLU A 122 2.31 -22.17 9.28
N ASN A 123 3.02 -21.29 8.56
CA ASN A 123 3.86 -21.66 7.43
C ASN A 123 5.35 -21.36 7.64
N TYR A 124 5.69 -20.58 8.66
CA TYR A 124 7.04 -20.18 8.98
C TYR A 124 7.33 -20.47 10.45
N ASP A 125 8.43 -21.15 10.73
CA ASP A 125 8.91 -21.38 12.09
C ASP A 125 9.49 -20.07 12.63
N PHE A 126 8.74 -19.40 13.49
CA PHE A 126 9.24 -18.25 14.25
C PHE A 126 9.70 -18.71 15.61
N ASP A 127 10.90 -18.33 16.04
CA ASP A 127 11.39 -18.60 17.39
C ASP A 127 10.46 -18.02 18.46
N ASN A 128 9.81 -16.89 18.15
CA ASN A 128 8.83 -16.23 19.00
C ASN A 128 7.82 -15.47 18.15
N THR A 129 6.54 -15.51 18.52
CA THR A 129 5.52 -14.64 17.90
C THR A 129 5.77 -13.19 18.33
N PRO A 130 6.02 -12.26 17.41
CA PRO A 130 6.36 -10.89 17.74
C PRO A 130 5.13 -10.16 18.30
N ASN A 131 5.36 -9.27 19.27
CA ASN A 131 4.33 -8.36 19.77
C ASN A 131 4.00 -7.28 18.73
N PHE A 132 2.72 -6.89 18.63
CA PHE A 132 2.27 -5.87 17.68
C PHE A 132 3.11 -4.58 17.72
N GLY A 133 3.42 -4.08 18.91
CA GLY A 133 4.23 -2.86 19.07
C GLY A 133 5.71 -3.01 18.71
N SER A 134 6.22 -4.23 18.46
CA SER A 134 7.60 -4.44 18.05
C SER A 134 7.84 -4.24 16.56
N TYR A 135 6.80 -4.33 15.74
CA TYR A 135 6.92 -4.20 14.27
C TYR A 135 6.01 -3.12 13.67
N PHE A 136 5.10 -2.52 14.44
CA PHE A 136 4.25 -1.43 13.97
C PHE A 136 4.16 -0.31 15.00
N THR A 137 4.20 0.93 14.53
CA THR A 137 3.90 2.14 15.31
C THR A 137 3.19 3.18 14.45
N ASP A 138 2.18 3.81 15.00
CA ASP A 138 1.47 4.97 14.47
C ASP A 138 1.98 6.31 15.03
N PHE A 139 2.99 6.25 15.90
CA PHE A 139 3.53 7.41 16.61
C PHE A 139 3.93 8.56 15.67
N TYR A 140 4.49 8.22 14.51
CA TYR A 140 4.96 9.19 13.52
C TYR A 140 3.89 9.63 12.50
N LEU A 141 2.67 9.08 12.57
CA LEU A 141 1.61 9.47 11.65
C LEU A 141 1.21 10.93 11.88
N PRO A 142 1.09 11.75 10.80
CA PRO A 142 0.59 13.11 10.89
C PRO A 142 -0.80 13.18 11.54
N LYS A 143 -0.99 14.16 12.43
CA LYS A 143 -2.26 14.38 13.15
C LYS A 143 -3.03 15.61 12.64
N ASP A 144 -2.65 16.12 11.48
CA ASP A 144 -3.17 17.36 10.86
C ASP A 144 -4.26 17.12 9.80
N GLY A 145 -4.79 15.91 9.72
CA GLY A 145 -5.80 15.52 8.75
C GLY A 145 -5.26 15.20 7.35
N SER A 146 -3.93 15.30 7.12
CA SER A 146 -3.32 15.03 5.81
C SER A 146 -3.37 13.56 5.38
N LEU A 147 -3.70 12.66 6.30
CA LEU A 147 -3.89 11.23 5.99
C LEU A 147 -5.28 10.90 5.43
N MET A 148 -6.24 11.83 5.56
CA MET A 148 -7.58 11.63 5.02
C MET A 148 -7.59 11.90 3.52
N ILE A 149 -8.10 10.95 2.75
CA ILE A 149 -8.34 11.10 1.32
C ILE A 149 -9.65 11.88 1.15
N LYS A 150 -9.57 12.98 0.42
CA LYS A 150 -10.72 13.82 0.10
C LYS A 150 -11.16 13.62 -1.34
#